data_eeb0a092e6d53296d371df3a95a68c38
#
_entry.id   eeb0a092e6d53296d371df3a95a68c38
#
_cell.length_a   1.000
_cell.length_b   1.000
_cell.length_c   1.000
_cell.angle_alpha   90.00
_cell.angle_beta   90.00
_cell.angle_gamma   90.00
#
_symmetry.space_group_name_H-M   'P 1'
#
loop_
_entity.id
_entity.type
_entity.pdbx_description
1 polymer ?
#
loop_
_entity_poly.entity_id
_entity_poly.type
_entity_poly.pdbx_seq_one_letter_code
_entity_poly.pdbx_strand_id
1 'polypeptide(L)'
;HRGAAVPATEASFADLAWWDATTDPVLEKLVAEALEKNQDLKIAAARVEEYRAYAGINPLWPNVNAGAGAARSRSSETTIEGAGGQTRNVFDLSAGVSWEIDLWGRLRRTNESTAAQYLATEEARRGVYLSLVSDVATAYLQLRSLDMQLETARRTLESRKASYDLVDKRLLGGVGNKLELSQSASAVAQTEAAIPDLEQSVFAAENLLCRLLGRPPGSIERGNPISDIPVLEVPAGLPSALLERRPDVREAEQVLRAANAQVGVAEASLFPQLSLTGALGFQSGDLSDLLKSGSFAWNAGAGLLAPIFQGGKLRRNLDAAKARWEQARLGYEKAALSAFGDVATSLNAIQTTSRVVSAQRKNVEALRVAEQAALDRFDGGVPPYFAVLEARWELFRGGVAFANALRDQRVATVRLYRALGGGWNSPEKPPTEEPAAAPAPTN
;
A
#
# COMPACT_ATOMS: atom_id res chain seq x y z
N HIS A 1 42.78 -2.06 -8.86
CA HIS A 1 42.46 -1.37 -7.62
C HIS A 1 41.41 -2.19 -6.87
N ARG A 2 41.84 -2.86 -5.80
CA ARG A 2 40.97 -3.57 -4.86
C ARG A 2 40.20 -2.51 -4.07
N GLY A 3 38.88 -2.46 -4.25
CA GLY A 3 38.01 -1.65 -3.42
C GLY A 3 38.05 -2.15 -1.98
N ALA A 4 38.29 -1.23 -1.05
CA ALA A 4 38.18 -1.49 0.39
C ALA A 4 36.74 -1.92 0.71
N ALA A 5 36.61 -3.03 1.42
CA ALA A 5 35.35 -3.49 1.96
C ALA A 5 34.82 -2.42 2.95
N VAL A 6 33.64 -1.89 2.69
CA VAL A 6 32.90 -1.06 3.63
C VAL A 6 32.52 -1.97 4.81
N PRO A 7 32.79 -1.60 6.08
CA PRO A 7 32.39 -2.42 7.20
C PRO A 7 30.88 -2.53 7.28
N ALA A 8 30.38 -3.77 7.25
CA ALA A 8 28.97 -4.12 7.41
C ALA A 8 28.60 -4.07 8.91
N THR A 9 28.34 -2.90 9.47
CA THR A 9 27.73 -2.75 10.81
C THR A 9 27.28 -1.31 11.09
N GLU A 10 26.45 -0.74 10.24
CA GLU A 10 25.49 0.28 10.69
C GLU A 10 24.16 -0.12 10.08
N ALA A 11 23.21 -0.51 10.96
CA ALA A 11 21.82 -0.73 10.55
C ALA A 11 21.38 0.53 9.81
N SER A 12 21.00 0.37 8.54
CA SER A 12 20.57 1.50 7.74
C SER A 12 19.35 2.14 8.41
N PHE A 13 19.24 3.46 8.39
CA PHE A 13 18.04 4.18 8.84
C PHE A 13 16.76 3.55 8.29
N ALA A 14 16.82 2.95 7.11
CA ALA A 14 15.73 2.23 6.48
C ALA A 14 15.37 0.91 7.18
N ASP A 15 16.24 0.35 8.02
CA ASP A 15 16.00 -0.93 8.72
C ASP A 15 15.41 -0.72 10.13
N LEU A 16 15.37 0.53 10.61
CA LEU A 16 14.79 0.86 11.91
C LEU A 16 13.27 1.03 11.80
N ALA A 17 12.55 0.53 12.79
CA ALA A 17 11.16 0.93 13.04
C ALA A 17 11.20 2.40 13.53
N TRP A 18 11.29 3.36 12.60
CA TRP A 18 11.54 4.77 12.91
C TRP A 18 10.50 5.37 13.87
N TRP A 19 9.28 4.84 13.91
CA TRP A 19 8.24 5.25 14.86
C TRP A 19 8.64 4.96 16.31
N ASP A 20 9.46 3.94 16.58
CA ASP A 20 10.00 3.67 17.91
C ASP A 20 10.98 4.80 18.34
N ALA A 21 11.64 5.43 17.37
CA ALA A 21 12.56 6.54 17.62
C ALA A 21 11.82 7.89 17.77
N THR A 22 10.52 8.00 17.49
CA THR A 22 9.74 9.22 17.72
C THR A 22 9.39 9.45 19.19
N THR A 23 9.63 8.47 20.07
CA THR A 23 9.33 8.51 21.51
C THR A 23 7.87 8.89 21.83
N ASP A 24 6.95 8.72 20.88
CA ASP A 24 5.52 8.96 21.07
C ASP A 24 4.79 7.61 21.17
N PRO A 25 4.43 7.17 22.40
CA PRO A 25 3.82 5.85 22.62
C PRO A 25 2.44 5.71 21.99
N VAL A 26 1.76 6.84 21.71
CA VAL A 26 0.46 6.81 21.03
C VAL A 26 0.65 6.52 19.55
N LEU A 27 1.65 7.13 18.89
CA LEU A 27 1.95 6.83 17.49
C LEU A 27 2.31 5.35 17.31
N GLU A 28 3.13 4.79 18.19
CA GLU A 28 3.48 3.35 18.17
C GLU A 28 2.24 2.46 18.24
N LYS A 29 1.33 2.74 19.19
CA LYS A 29 0.06 2.00 19.33
C LYS A 29 -0.82 2.12 18.08
N LEU A 30 -0.93 3.32 17.50
CA LEU A 30 -1.73 3.54 16.30
C LEU A 30 -1.16 2.77 15.09
N VAL A 31 0.15 2.77 14.93
CA VAL A 31 0.80 1.99 13.85
C VAL A 31 0.56 0.49 14.07
N ALA A 32 0.75 -0.02 15.29
CA ALA A 32 0.51 -1.42 15.61
C ALA A 32 -0.97 -1.83 15.36
N GLU A 33 -1.94 -0.99 15.78
CA GLU A 33 -3.36 -1.22 15.52
C GLU A 33 -3.68 -1.22 14.03
N ALA A 34 -3.11 -0.29 13.26
CA ALA A 34 -3.30 -0.23 11.82
C ALA A 34 -2.78 -1.49 11.12
N LEU A 35 -1.59 -1.95 11.49
CA LEU A 35 -0.99 -3.16 10.91
C LEU A 35 -1.82 -4.42 11.19
N GLU A 36 -2.50 -4.50 12.33
CA GLU A 36 -3.37 -5.62 12.68
C GLU A 36 -4.74 -5.54 11.99
N LYS A 37 -5.34 -4.34 11.92
CA LYS A 37 -6.78 -4.20 11.62
C LYS A 37 -7.09 -3.60 10.25
N ASN A 38 -6.13 -2.94 9.60
CA ASN A 38 -6.37 -2.26 8.32
C ASN A 38 -6.87 -3.22 7.25
N GLN A 39 -7.93 -2.80 6.53
CA GLN A 39 -8.57 -3.64 5.52
C GLN A 39 -7.75 -3.75 4.23
N ASP A 40 -7.07 -2.69 3.82
CA ASP A 40 -6.26 -2.70 2.59
C ASP A 40 -5.07 -3.66 2.73
N LEU A 41 -4.46 -3.71 3.93
CA LEU A 41 -3.39 -4.67 4.21
C LEU A 41 -3.91 -6.12 4.23
N LYS A 42 -5.11 -6.37 4.77
CA LYS A 42 -5.78 -7.69 4.73
C LYS A 42 -6.12 -8.11 3.30
N ILE A 43 -6.60 -7.18 2.49
CA ILE A 43 -6.87 -7.42 1.05
C ILE A 43 -5.57 -7.77 0.32
N ALA A 44 -4.48 -7.03 0.59
CA ALA A 44 -3.17 -7.33 0.01
C ALA A 44 -2.65 -8.72 0.43
N ALA A 45 -2.83 -9.10 1.71
CA ALA A 45 -2.48 -10.43 2.19
C ALA A 45 -3.32 -11.52 1.51
N ALA A 46 -4.63 -11.34 1.39
CA ALA A 46 -5.51 -12.28 0.69
C ALA A 46 -5.12 -12.45 -0.80
N ARG A 47 -4.68 -11.36 -1.45
CA ARG A 47 -4.17 -11.42 -2.83
C ARG A 47 -2.88 -12.24 -2.93
N VAL A 48 -1.99 -12.15 -1.95
CA VAL A 48 -0.79 -13.00 -1.89
C VAL A 48 -1.19 -14.48 -1.80
N GLU A 49 -2.17 -14.84 -0.96
CA GLU A 49 -2.65 -16.22 -0.87
C GLU A 49 -3.32 -16.72 -2.17
N GLU A 50 -4.06 -15.85 -2.86
CA GLU A 50 -4.62 -16.15 -4.18
C GLU A 50 -3.50 -16.52 -5.18
N TYR A 51 -2.49 -15.67 -5.32
CA TYR A 51 -1.39 -15.91 -6.25
C TYR A 51 -0.47 -17.05 -5.81
N ARG A 52 -0.35 -17.29 -4.50
CA ARG A 52 0.30 -18.50 -3.97
C ARG A 52 -0.41 -19.77 -4.41
N ALA A 53 -1.75 -19.78 -4.35
CA ALA A 53 -2.54 -20.91 -4.83
C ALA A 53 -2.33 -21.15 -6.33
N TYR A 54 -2.34 -20.08 -7.16
CA TYR A 54 -2.03 -20.21 -8.60
C TYR A 54 -0.61 -20.70 -8.84
N ALA A 55 0.39 -20.22 -8.12
CA ALA A 55 1.78 -20.67 -8.24
C ALA A 55 1.98 -22.12 -7.77
N GLY A 56 1.09 -22.62 -6.91
CA GLY A 56 1.07 -24.02 -6.49
C GLY A 56 0.52 -24.99 -7.55
N ILE A 57 -0.17 -24.48 -8.59
CA ILE A 57 -0.66 -25.29 -9.69
C ILE A 57 0.53 -25.67 -10.60
N ASN A 58 0.87 -26.95 -10.62
CA ASN A 58 1.97 -27.42 -11.46
C ASN A 58 1.43 -28.05 -12.75
N PRO A 59 1.47 -27.34 -13.91
CA PRO A 59 0.95 -27.84 -15.17
C PRO A 59 1.82 -28.95 -15.79
N LEU A 60 2.97 -29.27 -15.19
CA LEU A 60 3.82 -30.40 -15.61
C LEU A 60 3.27 -31.75 -15.16
N TRP A 61 2.31 -31.78 -14.25
CA TRP A 61 1.72 -33.03 -13.79
C TRP A 61 0.59 -33.49 -14.73
N PRO A 62 0.39 -34.81 -14.87
CA PRO A 62 -0.70 -35.33 -15.64
C PRO A 62 -2.06 -35.00 -15.02
N ASN A 63 -3.07 -34.75 -15.86
CA ASN A 63 -4.45 -34.62 -15.42
C ASN A 63 -5.08 -36.00 -15.40
N VAL A 64 -5.70 -36.37 -14.27
CA VAL A 64 -6.46 -37.58 -14.11
C VAL A 64 -7.93 -37.22 -13.89
N ASN A 65 -8.81 -37.78 -14.73
CA ASN A 65 -10.24 -37.53 -14.67
C ASN A 65 -10.98 -38.86 -14.59
N ALA A 66 -12.10 -38.90 -13.86
CA ALA A 66 -13.05 -40.00 -13.89
C ALA A 66 -14.38 -39.48 -14.41
N GLY A 67 -15.05 -40.29 -15.20
CA GLY A 67 -16.34 -39.95 -15.79
C GLY A 67 -17.25 -41.15 -15.85
N ALA A 68 -18.55 -40.90 -15.72
CA ALA A 68 -19.63 -41.87 -16.00
C ALA A 68 -20.58 -41.26 -17.01
N GLY A 69 -20.99 -42.03 -18.01
CA GLY A 69 -21.86 -41.59 -19.06
C GLY A 69 -22.99 -42.58 -19.35
N ALA A 70 -24.10 -42.08 -19.79
CA ALA A 70 -25.20 -42.85 -20.35
C ALA A 70 -25.70 -42.11 -21.58
N ALA A 71 -25.64 -42.75 -22.74
CA ALA A 71 -26.12 -42.21 -24.00
C ALA A 71 -27.05 -43.19 -24.71
N ARG A 72 -28.11 -42.67 -25.31
CA ARG A 72 -28.97 -43.40 -26.22
C ARG A 72 -29.03 -42.67 -27.54
N SER A 73 -28.59 -43.33 -28.60
CA SER A 73 -28.50 -42.76 -29.95
C SER A 73 -29.17 -43.64 -30.97
N ARG A 74 -29.76 -43.06 -32.01
CA ARG A 74 -30.23 -43.73 -33.19
C ARG A 74 -29.45 -43.21 -34.40
N SER A 75 -28.81 -44.11 -35.13
CA SER A 75 -28.14 -43.71 -36.37
C SER A 75 -29.16 -43.46 -37.47
N SER A 76 -28.86 -42.51 -38.37
CA SER A 76 -29.67 -42.27 -39.56
C SER A 76 -29.62 -43.46 -40.51
N GLU A 77 -30.76 -43.78 -41.16
CA GLU A 77 -30.84 -44.87 -42.16
C GLU A 77 -30.04 -44.54 -43.41
N THR A 78 -29.76 -43.27 -43.66
CA THR A 78 -29.12 -42.76 -44.87
C THR A 78 -27.61 -42.49 -44.75
N THR A 79 -27.02 -42.63 -43.55
CA THR A 79 -25.60 -42.25 -43.30
C THR A 79 -24.59 -43.42 -43.34
N ILE A 80 -25.04 -44.66 -43.10
CA ILE A 80 -24.17 -45.85 -43.12
C ILE A 80 -24.98 -47.00 -43.74
N GLU A 81 -24.50 -47.53 -44.90
CA GLU A 81 -25.08 -48.73 -45.53
C GLU A 81 -24.98 -49.93 -44.59
N GLY A 82 -26.11 -50.54 -44.27
CA GLY A 82 -26.24 -51.75 -43.46
C GLY A 82 -26.35 -51.57 -41.95
N ALA A 83 -26.15 -50.36 -41.41
CA ALA A 83 -26.26 -50.07 -39.94
C ALA A 83 -27.28 -48.96 -39.61
N GLY A 84 -28.05 -48.47 -40.59
CA GLY A 84 -28.98 -47.38 -40.40
C GLY A 84 -30.21 -47.75 -39.60
N GLY A 85 -30.76 -46.79 -38.86
CA GLY A 85 -32.00 -46.97 -38.12
C GLY A 85 -31.90 -47.72 -36.78
N GLN A 86 -30.69 -48.18 -36.38
CA GLN A 86 -30.53 -48.88 -35.10
C GLN A 86 -30.44 -47.89 -33.92
N THR A 87 -31.24 -48.20 -32.87
CA THR A 87 -31.11 -47.53 -31.58
C THR A 87 -30.16 -48.29 -30.70
N ARG A 88 -29.12 -47.60 -30.19
CA ARG A 88 -28.10 -48.18 -29.33
C ARG A 88 -27.99 -47.39 -28.03
N ASN A 89 -27.92 -48.09 -26.92
CA ASN A 89 -27.54 -47.50 -25.63
C ASN A 89 -26.02 -47.69 -25.48
N VAL A 90 -25.40 -46.77 -24.78
CA VAL A 90 -23.99 -46.85 -24.33
C VAL A 90 -23.95 -46.36 -22.91
N PHE A 91 -23.52 -47.20 -22.00
CA PHE A 91 -23.18 -46.88 -20.62
C PHE A 91 -21.68 -47.00 -20.49
N ASP A 92 -21.06 -45.98 -19.90
CA ASP A 92 -19.60 -45.98 -19.68
C ASP A 92 -19.25 -45.52 -18.28
N LEU A 93 -18.21 -46.09 -17.73
CA LEU A 93 -17.52 -45.68 -16.51
C LEU A 93 -16.02 -45.75 -16.80
N SER A 94 -15.36 -44.60 -16.77
CA SER A 94 -13.96 -44.52 -17.20
C SER A 94 -13.11 -43.62 -16.29
N ALA A 95 -11.81 -43.95 -16.19
CA ALA A 95 -10.78 -43.09 -15.71
C ALA A 95 -9.80 -42.80 -16.85
N GLY A 96 -9.50 -41.51 -17.06
CA GLY A 96 -8.61 -41.05 -18.10
C GLY A 96 -7.46 -40.25 -17.56
N VAL A 97 -6.28 -40.39 -18.18
CA VAL A 97 -5.11 -39.57 -17.92
C VAL A 97 -4.72 -38.83 -19.19
N SER A 98 -4.39 -37.56 -19.06
CA SER A 98 -3.82 -36.75 -20.12
C SER A 98 -2.60 -36.01 -19.58
N TRP A 99 -1.51 -36.06 -20.35
CA TRP A 99 -0.24 -35.47 -19.98
C TRP A 99 0.44 -34.84 -21.19
N GLU A 100 0.76 -33.54 -21.09
CA GLU A 100 1.59 -32.87 -22.09
C GLU A 100 3.07 -32.97 -21.69
N ILE A 101 3.87 -33.50 -22.59
CA ILE A 101 5.34 -33.58 -22.43
C ILE A 101 5.92 -32.22 -22.81
N ASP A 102 6.49 -31.50 -21.85
CA ASP A 102 7.02 -30.15 -22.06
C ASP A 102 8.41 -30.14 -22.75
N LEU A 103 8.44 -30.47 -24.02
CA LEU A 103 9.69 -30.53 -24.82
C LEU A 103 10.30 -29.13 -24.98
N TRP A 104 9.45 -28.12 -25.24
CA TRP A 104 9.88 -26.78 -25.62
C TRP A 104 9.82 -25.78 -24.45
N GLY A 105 9.45 -26.23 -23.27
CA GLY A 105 9.44 -25.42 -22.06
C GLY A 105 8.21 -24.55 -21.91
N ARG A 106 7.14 -24.77 -22.67
CA ARG A 106 5.89 -24.00 -22.58
C ARG A 106 5.31 -24.00 -21.16
N LEU A 107 5.19 -25.17 -20.56
CA LEU A 107 4.63 -25.34 -19.21
C LEU A 107 5.59 -24.84 -18.13
N ARG A 108 6.88 -25.09 -18.28
CA ARG A 108 7.93 -24.54 -17.39
C ARG A 108 7.92 -23.01 -17.39
N ARG A 109 7.81 -22.38 -18.58
CA ARG A 109 7.70 -20.92 -18.69
C ARG A 109 6.40 -20.38 -18.13
N THR A 110 5.30 -21.14 -18.23
CA THR A 110 4.03 -20.78 -17.56
C THR A 110 4.21 -20.75 -16.04
N ASN A 111 4.84 -21.78 -15.45
CA ASN A 111 5.15 -21.80 -14.02
C ASN A 111 6.06 -20.65 -13.60
N GLU A 112 7.11 -20.37 -14.36
CA GLU A 112 8.03 -19.25 -14.12
C GLU A 112 7.26 -17.91 -14.09
N SER A 113 6.36 -17.70 -15.05
CA SER A 113 5.52 -16.50 -15.08
C SER A 113 4.62 -16.39 -13.85
N THR A 114 3.96 -17.48 -13.47
CA THR A 114 3.04 -17.49 -12.31
C THR A 114 3.81 -17.30 -11.00
N ALA A 115 4.98 -17.93 -10.87
CA ALA A 115 5.85 -17.73 -9.70
C ALA A 115 6.35 -16.28 -9.59
N ALA A 116 6.73 -15.65 -10.71
CA ALA A 116 7.12 -14.24 -10.72
C ALA A 116 5.94 -13.31 -10.37
N GLN A 117 4.73 -13.61 -10.83
CA GLN A 117 3.52 -12.87 -10.44
C GLN A 117 3.22 -13.00 -8.95
N TYR A 118 3.40 -14.21 -8.36
CA TYR A 118 3.29 -14.40 -6.92
C TYR A 118 4.30 -13.52 -6.16
N LEU A 119 5.57 -13.52 -6.57
CA LEU A 119 6.58 -12.65 -5.96
C LEU A 119 6.27 -11.16 -6.13
N ALA A 120 5.71 -10.75 -7.27
CA ALA A 120 5.26 -9.38 -7.48
C ALA A 120 4.16 -8.99 -6.47
N THR A 121 3.20 -9.87 -6.20
CA THR A 121 2.15 -9.60 -5.19
C THR A 121 2.68 -9.56 -3.75
N GLU A 122 3.73 -10.31 -3.44
CA GLU A 122 4.40 -10.19 -2.13
C GLU A 122 5.06 -8.82 -1.97
N GLU A 123 5.74 -8.32 -3.00
CA GLU A 123 6.33 -6.97 -2.97
C GLU A 123 5.25 -5.88 -2.94
N ALA A 124 4.15 -6.04 -3.69
CA ALA A 124 3.00 -5.14 -3.61
C ALA A 124 2.43 -5.07 -2.17
N ARG A 125 2.30 -6.19 -1.46
CA ARG A 125 1.89 -6.23 -0.05
C ARG A 125 2.85 -5.44 0.85
N ARG A 126 4.17 -5.57 0.61
CA ARG A 126 5.18 -4.78 1.33
C ARG A 126 5.05 -3.29 1.05
N GLY A 127 4.73 -2.93 -0.20
CA GLY A 127 4.41 -1.55 -0.59
C GLY A 127 3.20 -0.99 0.16
N VAL A 128 2.13 -1.77 0.30
CA VAL A 128 0.93 -1.41 1.09
C VAL A 128 1.28 -1.22 2.56
N TYR A 129 2.06 -2.12 3.15
CA TYR A 129 2.55 -1.99 4.53
C TYR A 129 3.30 -0.68 4.74
N LEU A 130 4.28 -0.38 3.90
CA LEU A 130 5.10 0.83 3.99
C LEU A 130 4.26 2.10 3.81
N SER A 131 3.30 2.08 2.89
CA SER A 131 2.36 3.18 2.68
C SER A 131 1.48 3.40 3.90
N LEU A 132 0.89 2.33 4.45
CA LEU A 132 0.00 2.39 5.62
C LEU A 132 0.70 3.02 6.82
N VAL A 133 1.90 2.58 7.17
CA VAL A 133 2.68 3.15 8.27
C VAL A 133 2.93 4.64 8.06
N SER A 134 3.32 5.03 6.83
CA SER A 134 3.58 6.43 6.48
C SER A 134 2.31 7.28 6.52
N ASP A 135 1.18 6.74 6.08
CA ASP A 135 -0.10 7.44 6.03
C ASP A 135 -0.68 7.63 7.45
N VAL A 136 -0.58 6.63 8.32
CA VAL A 136 -0.96 6.72 9.74
C VAL A 136 -0.14 7.80 10.44
N ALA A 137 1.17 7.78 10.28
CA ALA A 137 2.04 8.77 10.89
C ALA A 137 1.78 10.19 10.36
N THR A 138 1.60 10.34 9.06
CA THR A 138 1.29 11.64 8.45
C THR A 138 -0.05 12.18 8.94
N ALA A 139 -1.09 11.34 9.02
CA ALA A 139 -2.40 11.73 9.52
C ALA A 139 -2.36 12.09 11.01
N TYR A 140 -1.59 11.35 11.81
CA TYR A 140 -1.39 11.66 13.23
C TYR A 140 -0.64 12.99 13.43
N LEU A 141 0.43 13.25 12.70
CA LEU A 141 1.16 14.52 12.75
C LEU A 141 0.30 15.69 12.29
N GLN A 142 -0.58 15.48 11.30
CA GLN A 142 -1.59 16.46 10.90
C GLN A 142 -2.56 16.75 12.04
N LEU A 143 -3.08 15.74 12.74
CA LEU A 143 -3.96 15.88 13.88
C LEU A 143 -3.28 16.68 15.00
N ARG A 144 -2.02 16.37 15.34
CA ARG A 144 -1.27 17.08 16.37
C ARG A 144 -0.99 18.55 16.00
N SER A 145 -0.80 18.85 14.72
CA SER A 145 -0.70 20.23 14.23
C SER A 145 -2.01 20.99 14.37
N LEU A 146 -3.15 20.35 14.05
CA LEU A 146 -4.47 20.93 14.21
C LEU A 146 -4.83 21.19 15.67
N ASP A 147 -4.46 20.27 16.58
CA ASP A 147 -4.61 20.47 18.02
C ASP A 147 -3.86 21.73 18.50
N MET A 148 -2.62 21.93 18.06
CA MET A 148 -1.82 23.13 18.37
C MET A 148 -2.47 24.41 17.80
N GLN A 149 -3.02 24.34 16.60
CA GLN A 149 -3.72 25.47 15.98
C GLN A 149 -5.00 25.81 16.75
N LEU A 150 -5.79 24.79 17.14
CA LEU A 150 -7.02 24.96 17.92
C LEU A 150 -6.73 25.55 19.31
N GLU A 151 -5.68 25.07 19.97
CA GLU A 151 -5.23 25.64 21.24
C GLU A 151 -4.80 27.12 21.09
N THR A 152 -4.06 27.43 20.02
CA THR A 152 -3.67 28.81 19.71
C THR A 152 -4.90 29.69 19.46
N ALA A 153 -5.90 29.19 18.72
CA ALA A 153 -7.15 29.95 18.48
C ALA A 153 -7.93 30.19 19.76
N ARG A 154 -8.06 29.20 20.64
CA ARG A 154 -8.76 29.31 21.91
C ARG A 154 -8.07 30.32 22.85
N ARG A 155 -6.75 30.26 22.99
CA ARG A 155 -5.99 31.26 23.78
C ARG A 155 -6.13 32.67 23.21
N THR A 156 -6.10 32.79 21.87
CA THR A 156 -6.30 34.09 21.21
C THR A 156 -7.71 34.63 21.45
N LEU A 157 -8.73 33.77 21.43
CA LEU A 157 -10.12 34.18 21.73
C LEU A 157 -10.24 34.69 23.15
N GLU A 158 -9.68 33.98 24.12
CA GLU A 158 -9.69 34.42 25.54
C GLU A 158 -9.04 35.79 25.70
N SER A 159 -7.85 35.99 25.12
CA SER A 159 -7.16 37.28 25.14
C SER A 159 -7.95 38.40 24.46
N ARG A 160 -8.64 38.10 23.33
CA ARG A 160 -9.48 39.10 22.64
C ARG A 160 -10.72 39.44 23.41
N LYS A 161 -11.39 38.49 24.10
CA LYS A 161 -12.53 38.75 24.98
C LYS A 161 -12.14 39.65 26.17
N ALA A 162 -11.02 39.34 26.82
CA ALA A 162 -10.51 40.19 27.90
C ALA A 162 -10.24 41.62 27.42
N SER A 163 -9.73 41.76 26.20
CA SER A 163 -9.50 43.11 25.64
C SER A 163 -10.79 43.85 25.24
N TYR A 164 -11.74 43.11 24.67
CA TYR A 164 -13.07 43.68 24.41
C TYR A 164 -13.70 44.25 25.68
N ASP A 165 -13.68 43.50 26.79
CA ASP A 165 -14.19 43.93 28.08
C ASP A 165 -13.46 45.17 28.61
N LEU A 166 -12.13 45.28 28.39
CA LEU A 166 -11.36 46.46 28.76
C LEU A 166 -11.79 47.70 27.95
N VAL A 167 -11.92 47.55 26.60
CA VAL A 167 -12.32 48.63 25.71
C VAL A 167 -13.75 49.08 25.99
N ASP A 168 -14.67 48.17 26.32
CA ASP A 168 -16.06 48.48 26.73
C ASP A 168 -16.08 49.29 28.02
N LYS A 169 -15.34 48.88 29.05
CA LYS A 169 -15.20 49.64 30.30
C LYS A 169 -14.63 51.05 30.07
N ARG A 170 -13.67 51.21 29.18
CA ARG A 170 -13.10 52.52 28.80
C ARG A 170 -14.12 53.40 28.09
N LEU A 171 -14.96 52.84 27.23
CA LEU A 171 -16.06 53.56 26.58
C LEU A 171 -17.09 54.02 27.58
N LEU A 172 -17.52 53.14 28.51
CA LEU A 172 -18.45 53.49 29.60
C LEU A 172 -17.87 54.54 30.52
N GLY A 173 -16.55 54.56 30.77
CA GLY A 173 -15.84 55.56 31.52
C GLY A 173 -15.59 56.87 30.77
N GLY A 174 -16.03 57.03 29.52
CA GLY A 174 -15.91 58.22 28.70
C GLY A 174 -14.52 58.47 28.12
N VAL A 175 -13.61 57.52 28.23
CA VAL A 175 -12.22 57.62 27.71
C VAL A 175 -11.95 56.75 26.50
N GLY A 176 -12.94 55.99 25.98
CA GLY A 176 -12.90 55.18 24.80
C GLY A 176 -13.78 55.73 23.68
N ASN A 177 -13.72 55.10 22.50
CA ASN A 177 -14.57 55.42 21.37
C ASN A 177 -15.31 54.19 20.82
N LYS A 178 -16.43 54.43 20.11
CA LYS A 178 -17.27 53.35 19.52
C LYS A 178 -16.56 52.59 18.42
N LEU A 179 -15.60 53.19 17.72
CA LEU A 179 -14.83 52.53 16.65
C LEU A 179 -13.94 51.42 17.25
N GLU A 180 -13.22 51.73 18.34
CA GLU A 180 -12.38 50.74 19.03
C GLU A 180 -13.19 49.55 19.57
N LEU A 181 -14.36 49.83 20.16
CA LEU A 181 -15.26 48.76 20.61
C LEU A 181 -15.74 47.87 19.46
N SER A 182 -16.16 48.49 18.33
CA SER A 182 -16.64 47.75 17.17
C SER A 182 -15.52 46.92 16.52
N GLN A 183 -14.30 47.44 16.44
CA GLN A 183 -13.13 46.72 15.95
C GLN A 183 -12.77 45.53 16.86
N SER A 184 -12.83 45.74 18.19
CA SER A 184 -12.58 44.66 19.15
C SER A 184 -13.65 43.56 19.08
N ALA A 185 -14.93 43.94 18.95
CA ALA A 185 -16.03 43.00 18.75
C ALA A 185 -15.84 42.16 17.45
N SER A 186 -15.47 42.85 16.37
CA SER A 186 -15.15 42.16 15.10
C SER A 186 -14.00 41.17 15.23
N ALA A 187 -12.94 41.51 15.96
CA ALA A 187 -11.81 40.63 16.20
C ALA A 187 -12.20 39.39 17.04
N VAL A 188 -13.06 39.53 18.03
CA VAL A 188 -13.65 38.42 18.81
C VAL A 188 -14.42 37.50 17.86
N ALA A 189 -15.38 38.04 17.09
CA ALA A 189 -16.23 37.28 16.18
C ALA A 189 -15.41 36.51 15.11
N GLN A 190 -14.37 37.13 14.56
CA GLN A 190 -13.45 36.46 13.60
C GLN A 190 -12.75 35.24 14.22
N THR A 191 -12.34 35.34 15.50
CA THR A 191 -11.67 34.19 16.14
C THR A 191 -12.69 33.13 16.56
N GLU A 192 -13.88 33.52 16.97
CA GLU A 192 -14.98 32.59 17.25
C GLU A 192 -15.36 31.81 15.99
N ALA A 193 -15.37 32.43 14.82
CA ALA A 193 -15.66 31.75 13.57
C ALA A 193 -14.53 30.76 13.13
N ALA A 194 -13.26 31.04 13.47
CA ALA A 194 -12.15 30.15 13.12
C ALA A 194 -12.11 28.83 13.94
N ILE A 195 -12.69 28.85 15.15
CA ILE A 195 -12.66 27.66 16.03
C ILE A 195 -13.47 26.48 15.47
N PRO A 196 -14.75 26.66 15.05
CA PRO A 196 -15.52 25.57 14.43
C PRO A 196 -14.87 24.99 13.18
N ASP A 197 -14.19 25.80 12.35
CA ASP A 197 -13.48 25.34 11.16
C ASP A 197 -12.28 24.43 11.56
N LEU A 198 -11.56 24.78 12.61
CA LEU A 198 -10.49 23.95 13.15
C LEU A 198 -11.04 22.67 13.80
N GLU A 199 -12.14 22.76 14.56
CA GLU A 199 -12.81 21.59 15.15
C GLU A 199 -13.30 20.61 14.06
N GLN A 200 -13.87 21.12 12.98
CA GLN A 200 -14.24 20.32 11.81
C GLN A 200 -13.00 19.64 11.18
N SER A 201 -11.88 20.35 11.09
CA SER A 201 -10.62 19.80 10.56
C SER A 201 -10.04 18.71 11.47
N VAL A 202 -10.11 18.90 12.79
CA VAL A 202 -9.73 17.88 13.79
C VAL A 202 -10.59 16.64 13.63
N PHE A 203 -11.91 16.80 13.56
CA PHE A 203 -12.84 15.69 13.38
C PHE A 203 -12.57 14.92 12.07
N ALA A 204 -12.30 15.63 10.99
CA ALA A 204 -11.94 15.00 9.71
C ALA A 204 -10.62 14.22 9.79
N ALA A 205 -9.62 14.73 10.50
CA ALA A 205 -8.34 14.05 10.71
C ALA A 205 -8.50 12.80 11.60
N GLU A 206 -9.33 12.85 12.65
CA GLU A 206 -9.66 11.69 13.47
C GLU A 206 -10.37 10.60 12.67
N ASN A 207 -11.34 10.98 11.83
CA ASN A 207 -12.04 10.03 10.96
C ASN A 207 -11.11 9.39 9.93
N LEU A 208 -10.16 10.15 9.37
CA LEU A 208 -9.13 9.59 8.49
C LEU A 208 -8.29 8.55 9.23
N LEU A 209 -7.83 8.86 10.44
CA LEU A 209 -7.08 7.91 11.27
C LEU A 209 -7.92 6.68 11.60
N CYS A 210 -9.18 6.83 12.05
CA CYS A 210 -10.06 5.69 12.32
C CYS A 210 -10.20 4.76 11.11
N ARG A 211 -10.31 5.31 9.91
CA ARG A 211 -10.34 4.54 8.66
C ARG A 211 -9.03 3.77 8.42
N LEU A 212 -7.88 4.41 8.61
CA LEU A 212 -6.57 3.76 8.48
C LEU A 212 -6.39 2.66 9.53
N LEU A 213 -6.94 2.85 10.73
CA LEU A 213 -6.94 1.87 11.81
C LEU A 213 -7.97 0.74 11.61
N GLY A 214 -8.82 0.81 10.60
CA GLY A 214 -9.87 -0.19 10.34
C GLY A 214 -10.97 -0.23 11.39
N ARG A 215 -11.30 0.90 12.04
CA ARG A 215 -12.34 1.02 13.07
C ARG A 215 -13.37 2.10 12.76
N PRO A 216 -14.58 2.06 13.35
CA PRO A 216 -15.59 3.11 13.21
C PRO A 216 -15.07 4.48 13.66
N PRO A 217 -15.68 5.59 13.18
CA PRO A 217 -15.36 6.94 13.61
C PRO A 217 -15.40 7.09 15.14
N GLY A 218 -14.40 7.77 15.69
CA GLY A 218 -14.27 8.01 17.13
C GLY A 218 -13.07 8.90 17.43
N SER A 219 -12.91 9.27 18.68
CA SER A 219 -11.78 10.07 19.14
C SER A 219 -10.48 9.28 19.07
N ILE A 220 -9.38 9.99 18.78
CA ILE A 220 -8.02 9.46 18.78
C ILE A 220 -7.31 9.94 20.04
N GLU A 221 -6.60 9.04 20.73
CA GLU A 221 -5.74 9.39 21.85
C GLU A 221 -4.66 10.38 21.41
N ARG A 222 -4.28 11.33 22.27
CA ARG A 222 -3.24 12.33 22.03
C ARG A 222 -1.99 11.95 22.83
N GLY A 223 -0.87 11.84 22.14
CA GLY A 223 0.45 11.68 22.73
C GLY A 223 1.14 13.03 22.93
N ASN A 224 2.43 13.07 22.61
CA ASN A 224 3.25 14.25 22.80
C ASN A 224 2.78 15.43 21.91
N PRO A 225 2.89 16.68 22.38
CA PRO A 225 2.71 17.87 21.55
C PRO A 225 3.62 17.81 20.31
N ILE A 226 3.16 18.36 19.20
CA ILE A 226 3.96 18.32 17.96
C ILE A 226 5.32 19.00 18.09
N SER A 227 5.45 19.98 18.99
CA SER A 227 6.73 20.64 19.32
C SER A 227 7.78 19.68 19.89
N ASP A 228 7.34 18.65 20.62
CA ASP A 228 8.16 17.78 21.45
C ASP A 228 8.51 16.46 20.72
N ILE A 229 7.83 16.16 19.61
CA ILE A 229 8.18 15.03 18.75
C ILE A 229 9.54 15.31 18.10
N PRO A 230 10.57 14.47 18.33
CA PRO A 230 11.91 14.70 17.78
C PRO A 230 11.91 14.61 16.24
N VAL A 231 12.84 15.35 15.63
CA VAL A 231 13.17 15.19 14.21
C VAL A 231 14.34 14.23 14.12
N LEU A 232 14.14 13.12 13.42
CA LEU A 232 15.17 12.11 13.26
C LEU A 232 16.25 12.62 12.30
N GLU A 233 17.51 12.51 12.72
CA GLU A 233 18.65 12.80 11.85
C GLU A 233 18.84 11.64 10.88
N VAL A 234 18.91 11.96 9.60
CA VAL A 234 19.11 10.97 8.54
C VAL A 234 20.60 10.92 8.19
N PRO A 235 21.25 9.75 8.31
CA PRO A 235 22.66 9.61 7.92
C PRO A 235 22.86 9.92 6.43
N ALA A 236 23.93 10.67 6.13
CA ALA A 236 24.34 10.92 4.75
C ALA A 236 24.91 9.64 4.13
N GLY A 237 24.31 9.12 3.09
CA GLY A 237 24.89 8.04 2.29
C GLY A 237 23.85 7.03 1.80
N LEU A 238 23.34 7.25 0.60
CA LEU A 238 22.44 6.30 -0.08
C LEU A 238 22.45 6.56 -1.58
N PRO A 239 22.81 5.68 -2.43
CA PRO A 239 22.04 5.56 -3.68
C PRO A 239 21.90 4.19 -4.32
N SER A 240 22.84 3.27 -4.17
CA SER A 240 22.80 2.01 -4.94
C SER A 240 21.87 0.94 -4.34
N ALA A 241 21.69 0.93 -3.02
CA ALA A 241 20.84 -0.04 -2.33
C ALA A 241 19.32 0.21 -2.49
N LEU A 242 18.92 1.36 -3.03
CA LEU A 242 17.50 1.74 -3.20
C LEU A 242 16.74 0.79 -4.12
N LEU A 243 17.36 0.39 -5.25
CA LEU A 243 16.73 -0.49 -6.24
C LEU A 243 16.48 -1.89 -5.69
N GLU A 244 17.31 -2.33 -4.73
CA GLU A 244 17.18 -3.64 -4.10
C GLU A 244 16.23 -3.64 -2.90
N ARG A 245 15.93 -2.46 -2.34
CA ARG A 245 15.14 -2.32 -1.11
C ARG A 245 13.69 -1.93 -1.34
N ARG A 246 13.42 -1.05 -2.30
CA ARG A 246 12.07 -0.53 -2.53
C ARG A 246 11.12 -1.60 -3.07
N PRO A 247 9.99 -1.83 -2.38
CA PRO A 247 9.02 -2.84 -2.81
C PRO A 247 8.42 -2.56 -4.18
N ASP A 248 8.16 -1.30 -4.55
CA ASP A 248 7.60 -0.91 -5.86
C ASP A 248 8.56 -1.19 -7.03
N VAL A 249 9.87 -1.01 -6.83
CA VAL A 249 10.89 -1.34 -7.83
C VAL A 249 11.02 -2.86 -7.97
N ARG A 250 11.02 -3.59 -6.85
CA ARG A 250 11.07 -5.06 -6.83
C ARG A 250 9.81 -5.68 -7.43
N GLU A 251 8.64 -5.10 -7.16
CA GLU A 251 7.38 -5.49 -7.81
C GLU A 251 7.51 -5.37 -9.33
N ALA A 252 7.96 -4.21 -9.84
CA ALA A 252 8.13 -3.96 -11.26
C ALA A 252 9.16 -4.91 -11.90
N GLU A 253 10.23 -5.30 -11.18
CA GLU A 253 11.19 -6.32 -11.62
C GLU A 253 10.53 -7.69 -11.77
N GLN A 254 9.72 -8.11 -10.79
CA GLN A 254 9.02 -9.40 -10.88
C GLN A 254 7.97 -9.41 -12.00
N VAL A 255 7.28 -8.30 -12.23
CA VAL A 255 6.36 -8.12 -13.37
C VAL A 255 7.12 -8.25 -14.69
N LEU A 256 8.31 -7.67 -14.80
CA LEU A 256 9.18 -7.81 -15.98
C LEU A 256 9.60 -9.27 -16.19
N ARG A 257 9.99 -9.99 -15.13
CA ARG A 257 10.34 -11.43 -15.19
C ARG A 257 9.14 -12.26 -15.65
N ALA A 258 7.95 -11.99 -15.12
CA ALA A 258 6.71 -12.67 -15.54
C ALA A 258 6.41 -12.43 -17.02
N ALA A 259 6.54 -11.20 -17.51
CA ALA A 259 6.34 -10.87 -18.92
C ALA A 259 7.38 -11.55 -19.83
N ASN A 260 8.64 -11.63 -19.40
CA ASN A 260 9.69 -12.37 -20.13
C ASN A 260 9.36 -13.86 -20.25
N ALA A 261 8.90 -14.49 -19.18
CA ALA A 261 8.47 -15.88 -19.21
C ALA A 261 7.29 -16.09 -20.18
N GLN A 262 6.34 -15.13 -20.25
CA GLN A 262 5.22 -15.18 -21.20
C GLN A 262 5.66 -15.08 -22.67
N VAL A 263 6.76 -14.38 -22.97
CA VAL A 263 7.37 -14.43 -24.33
C VAL A 263 7.80 -15.86 -24.63
N GLY A 264 8.47 -16.53 -23.69
CA GLY A 264 8.88 -17.93 -23.84
C GLY A 264 7.69 -18.89 -24.05
N VAL A 265 6.56 -18.66 -23.35
CA VAL A 265 5.30 -19.42 -23.58
C VAL A 265 4.79 -19.23 -25.01
N ALA A 266 4.80 -17.98 -25.51
CA ALA A 266 4.34 -17.67 -26.86
C ALA A 266 5.28 -18.25 -27.94
N GLU A 267 6.58 -18.23 -27.70
CA GLU A 267 7.59 -18.87 -28.58
C GLU A 267 7.42 -20.38 -28.61
N ALA A 268 7.32 -21.04 -27.46
CA ALA A 268 7.14 -22.48 -27.36
C ALA A 268 5.83 -22.94 -28.01
N SER A 269 4.79 -22.09 -28.05
CA SER A 269 3.51 -22.40 -28.72
C SER A 269 3.59 -22.45 -30.24
N LEU A 270 4.72 -22.06 -30.85
CA LEU A 270 4.98 -22.21 -32.30
C LEU A 270 5.42 -23.63 -32.68
N PHE A 271 5.83 -24.44 -31.73
CA PHE A 271 6.38 -25.77 -31.93
C PHE A 271 5.33 -26.86 -31.70
N PRO A 272 5.56 -28.08 -32.23
CA PRO A 272 4.66 -29.22 -32.05
C PRO A 272 4.49 -29.58 -30.57
N GLN A 273 3.26 -29.83 -30.13
CA GLN A 273 2.92 -30.29 -28.77
C GLN A 273 2.83 -31.82 -28.75
N LEU A 274 3.53 -32.46 -27.83
CA LEU A 274 3.46 -33.91 -27.59
C LEU A 274 2.55 -34.16 -26.39
N SER A 275 1.46 -34.89 -26.61
CA SER A 275 0.52 -35.33 -25.57
C SER A 275 0.49 -36.84 -25.46
N LEU A 276 0.47 -37.33 -24.23
CA LEU A 276 0.17 -38.70 -23.89
C LEU A 276 -1.24 -38.78 -23.30
N THR A 277 -2.03 -39.73 -23.77
CA THR A 277 -3.37 -39.98 -23.26
C THR A 277 -3.53 -41.45 -22.93
N GLY A 278 -4.30 -41.73 -21.90
CA GLY A 278 -4.70 -43.07 -21.56
C GLY A 278 -6.09 -43.08 -20.93
N ALA A 279 -6.87 -44.09 -21.18
CA ALA A 279 -8.10 -44.32 -20.47
C ALA A 279 -8.31 -45.80 -20.21
N LEU A 280 -8.93 -46.10 -19.10
CA LEU A 280 -9.39 -47.44 -18.75
C LEU A 280 -10.77 -47.35 -18.11
N GLY A 281 -11.54 -48.39 -18.29
CA GLY A 281 -12.92 -48.37 -17.73
C GLY A 281 -13.77 -49.54 -18.23
N PHE A 282 -15.06 -49.33 -18.10
CA PHE A 282 -16.07 -50.30 -18.52
C PHE A 282 -17.04 -49.60 -19.49
N GLN A 283 -17.42 -50.30 -20.53
CA GLN A 283 -18.41 -49.82 -21.51
C GLN A 283 -19.38 -50.96 -21.91
N SER A 284 -20.69 -50.73 -21.86
CA SER A 284 -21.69 -51.73 -22.19
C SER A 284 -22.91 -51.12 -22.87
N GLY A 285 -23.66 -51.93 -23.64
CA GLY A 285 -24.94 -51.60 -24.19
C GLY A 285 -26.08 -51.70 -23.18
N ASP A 286 -25.93 -52.50 -22.12
CA ASP A 286 -26.88 -52.70 -21.05
C ASP A 286 -26.24 -52.33 -19.69
N LEU A 287 -26.97 -51.61 -18.86
CA LEU A 287 -26.52 -51.20 -17.57
C LEU A 287 -26.16 -52.36 -16.64
N SER A 288 -26.90 -53.47 -16.72
CA SER A 288 -26.66 -54.70 -15.96
C SER A 288 -25.32 -55.38 -16.27
N ASP A 289 -24.76 -55.11 -17.43
CA ASP A 289 -23.54 -55.74 -17.93
C ASP A 289 -22.31 -54.84 -17.79
N LEU A 290 -22.52 -53.59 -17.32
CA LEU A 290 -21.46 -52.57 -17.28
C LEU A 290 -20.24 -53.04 -16.49
N LEU A 291 -20.39 -53.65 -15.33
CA LEU A 291 -19.30 -54.09 -14.48
C LEU A 291 -18.83 -55.54 -14.71
N LYS A 292 -19.30 -56.20 -15.77
CA LYS A 292 -18.82 -57.53 -16.16
C LYS A 292 -17.43 -57.42 -16.75
N SER A 293 -16.63 -58.48 -16.61
CA SER A 293 -15.25 -58.53 -17.12
C SER A 293 -15.16 -58.29 -18.65
N GLY A 294 -16.20 -58.70 -19.40
CA GLY A 294 -16.31 -58.50 -20.85
C GLY A 294 -16.54 -57.03 -21.27
N SER A 295 -16.92 -56.19 -20.36
CA SER A 295 -17.15 -54.73 -20.60
C SER A 295 -15.90 -53.89 -20.35
N PHE A 296 -14.80 -54.48 -19.83
CA PHE A 296 -13.57 -53.77 -19.60
C PHE A 296 -12.90 -53.34 -20.90
N ALA A 297 -12.54 -52.07 -20.99
CA ALA A 297 -11.86 -51.47 -22.12
C ALA A 297 -10.73 -50.57 -21.67
N TRP A 298 -9.68 -50.49 -22.44
CA TRP A 298 -8.58 -49.52 -22.22
C TRP A 298 -8.05 -49.02 -23.55
N ASN A 299 -7.48 -47.83 -23.52
CA ASN A 299 -6.71 -47.29 -24.62
C ASN A 299 -5.51 -46.50 -24.08
N ALA A 300 -4.44 -46.43 -24.85
CA ALA A 300 -3.28 -45.59 -24.63
C ALA A 300 -2.82 -45.01 -25.96
N GLY A 301 -2.44 -43.76 -25.97
CA GLY A 301 -2.04 -43.10 -27.20
C GLY A 301 -1.01 -42.00 -26.95
N ALA A 302 -0.23 -41.70 -27.95
CA ALA A 302 0.65 -40.54 -28.02
C ALA A 302 0.24 -39.71 -29.25
N GLY A 303 0.04 -38.42 -29.05
CA GLY A 303 -0.32 -37.49 -30.11
C GLY A 303 0.70 -36.38 -30.27
N LEU A 304 1.12 -36.10 -31.50
CA LEU A 304 1.95 -34.95 -31.85
C LEU A 304 1.14 -34.00 -32.72
N LEU A 305 0.85 -32.80 -32.16
CA LEU A 305 0.10 -31.78 -32.87
C LEU A 305 1.00 -30.61 -33.23
N ALA A 306 1.26 -30.42 -34.54
CA ALA A 306 2.03 -29.28 -35.05
C ALA A 306 1.09 -28.23 -35.67
N PRO A 307 1.11 -26.98 -35.24
CA PRO A 307 0.30 -25.92 -35.85
C PRO A 307 0.94 -25.43 -37.13
N ILE A 308 0.49 -25.93 -38.31
CA ILE A 308 1.06 -25.58 -39.62
C ILE A 308 0.55 -24.22 -40.10
N PHE A 309 -0.76 -23.98 -40.01
CA PHE A 309 -1.38 -22.72 -40.44
C PHE A 309 -2.56 -22.35 -39.56
N GLN A 310 -2.47 -21.19 -38.93
CA GLN A 310 -3.50 -20.60 -38.08
C GLN A 310 -3.78 -19.12 -38.43
N GLY A 311 -3.70 -18.77 -39.72
CA GLY A 311 -3.97 -17.36 -40.14
C GLY A 311 -3.04 -16.33 -39.50
N GLY A 312 -1.82 -16.72 -39.10
CA GLY A 312 -0.86 -15.83 -38.45
C GLY A 312 -1.09 -15.63 -36.94
N LYS A 313 -2.11 -16.27 -36.30
CA LYS A 313 -2.48 -16.09 -34.90
C LYS A 313 -1.29 -16.27 -33.94
N LEU A 314 -0.52 -17.33 -34.08
CA LEU A 314 0.60 -17.62 -33.15
C LEU A 314 1.71 -16.58 -33.24
N ARG A 315 2.05 -16.10 -34.43
CA ARG A 315 3.02 -15.01 -34.61
C ARG A 315 2.53 -13.71 -34.00
N ARG A 316 1.25 -13.37 -34.22
CA ARG A 316 0.64 -12.17 -33.59
C ARG A 316 0.59 -12.26 -32.07
N ASN A 317 0.38 -13.45 -31.51
CA ASN A 317 0.44 -13.67 -30.06
C ASN A 317 1.88 -13.45 -29.54
N LEU A 318 2.90 -13.90 -30.28
CA LEU A 318 4.30 -13.64 -29.92
C LEU A 318 4.62 -12.14 -30.00
N ASP A 319 4.19 -11.45 -31.07
CA ASP A 319 4.38 -10.00 -31.20
C ASP A 319 3.72 -9.26 -30.04
N ALA A 320 2.51 -9.67 -29.64
CA ALA A 320 1.80 -9.12 -28.49
C ALA A 320 2.53 -9.40 -27.16
N ALA A 321 3.09 -10.60 -26.98
CA ALA A 321 3.87 -10.93 -25.78
C ALA A 321 5.16 -10.09 -25.70
N LYS A 322 5.86 -9.90 -26.81
CA LYS A 322 7.04 -9.02 -26.88
C LYS A 322 6.69 -7.55 -26.56
N ALA A 323 5.56 -7.07 -27.06
CA ALA A 323 5.08 -5.72 -26.75
C ALA A 323 4.74 -5.57 -25.25
N ARG A 324 4.17 -6.59 -24.61
CA ARG A 324 3.91 -6.59 -23.15
C ARG A 324 5.21 -6.63 -22.35
N TRP A 325 6.20 -7.42 -22.79
CA TRP A 325 7.53 -7.41 -22.16
C TRP A 325 8.18 -6.02 -22.24
N GLU A 326 8.10 -5.35 -23.39
CA GLU A 326 8.62 -3.97 -23.53
C GLU A 326 7.88 -2.97 -22.63
N GLN A 327 6.55 -3.11 -22.48
CA GLN A 327 5.78 -2.31 -21.52
C GLN A 327 6.26 -2.54 -20.08
N ALA A 328 6.51 -3.80 -19.70
CA ALA A 328 7.02 -4.13 -18.38
C ALA A 328 8.45 -3.60 -18.15
N ARG A 329 9.32 -3.65 -19.17
CA ARG A 329 10.67 -3.07 -19.14
C ARG A 329 10.63 -1.57 -18.88
N LEU A 330 9.82 -0.85 -19.65
CA LEU A 330 9.60 0.60 -19.46
C LEU A 330 8.95 0.91 -18.10
N GLY A 331 8.08 0.02 -17.62
CA GLY A 331 7.48 0.10 -16.28
C GLY A 331 8.54 0.03 -15.17
N TYR A 332 9.48 -0.91 -15.28
CA TYR A 332 10.61 -1.02 -14.35
C TYR A 332 11.52 0.22 -14.39
N GLU A 333 11.89 0.70 -15.57
CA GLU A 333 12.68 1.93 -15.72
C GLU A 333 11.98 3.13 -15.08
N LYS A 334 10.66 3.27 -15.30
CA LYS A 334 9.85 4.32 -14.69
C LYS A 334 9.84 4.21 -13.16
N ALA A 335 9.67 3.01 -12.60
CA ALA A 335 9.70 2.80 -11.15
C ALA A 335 11.06 3.19 -10.55
N ALA A 336 12.17 2.80 -11.20
CA ALA A 336 13.52 3.18 -10.78
C ALA A 336 13.74 4.70 -10.82
N LEU A 337 13.34 5.37 -11.90
CA LEU A 337 13.46 6.84 -12.01
C LEU A 337 12.61 7.56 -10.96
N SER A 338 11.38 7.07 -10.71
CA SER A 338 10.53 7.61 -9.65
C SER A 338 11.18 7.45 -8.28
N ALA A 339 11.79 6.29 -8.00
CA ALA A 339 12.49 6.02 -6.75
C ALA A 339 13.62 7.03 -6.48
N PHE A 340 14.44 7.32 -7.46
CA PHE A 340 15.50 8.34 -7.34
C PHE A 340 14.91 9.74 -7.14
N GLY A 341 13.86 10.09 -7.87
CA GLY A 341 13.16 11.36 -7.74
C GLY A 341 12.56 11.58 -6.35
N ASP A 342 11.90 10.54 -5.80
CA ASP A 342 11.30 10.58 -4.47
C ASP A 342 12.34 10.82 -3.38
N VAL A 343 13.49 10.14 -3.45
CA VAL A 343 14.58 10.33 -2.49
C VAL A 343 15.16 11.73 -2.60
N ALA A 344 15.48 12.19 -3.81
CA ALA A 344 16.03 13.52 -4.02
C ALA A 344 15.07 14.61 -3.50
N THR A 345 13.77 14.47 -3.79
CA THR A 345 12.73 15.39 -3.32
C THR A 345 12.61 15.37 -1.80
N SER A 346 12.63 14.19 -1.19
CA SER A 346 12.49 14.03 0.27
C SER A 346 13.71 14.58 1.01
N LEU A 347 14.94 14.39 0.50
CA LEU A 347 16.16 14.96 1.07
C LEU A 347 16.14 16.49 1.01
N ASN A 348 15.73 17.07 -0.12
CA ASN A 348 15.57 18.52 -0.25
C ASN A 348 14.48 19.04 0.70
N ALA A 349 13.36 18.30 0.85
CA ALA A 349 12.28 18.68 1.76
C ALA A 349 12.75 18.76 3.22
N ILE A 350 13.57 17.83 3.70
CA ILE A 350 14.14 17.87 5.07
C ILE A 350 14.96 19.16 5.28
N GLN A 351 15.84 19.50 4.34
CA GLN A 351 16.67 20.70 4.47
C GLN A 351 15.84 21.99 4.41
N THR A 352 14.85 22.05 3.51
CA THR A 352 14.01 23.24 3.33
C THR A 352 13.06 23.44 4.50
N THR A 353 12.38 22.38 4.97
CA THR A 353 11.45 22.47 6.10
C THR A 353 12.16 22.82 7.40
N SER A 354 13.38 22.33 7.64
CA SER A 354 14.18 22.72 8.80
C SER A 354 14.48 24.24 8.81
N ARG A 355 14.83 24.81 7.65
CA ARG A 355 15.02 26.26 7.52
C ARG A 355 13.72 27.04 7.73
N VAL A 356 12.59 26.53 7.22
CA VAL A 356 11.27 27.14 7.42
C VAL A 356 10.88 27.14 8.91
N VAL A 357 11.05 26.02 9.62
CA VAL A 357 10.78 25.94 11.06
C VAL A 357 11.62 26.95 11.84
N SER A 358 12.92 27.05 11.54
CA SER A 358 13.81 28.02 12.18
C SER A 358 13.37 29.46 11.94
N ALA A 359 12.97 29.80 10.70
CA ALA A 359 12.47 31.13 10.36
C ALA A 359 11.12 31.44 11.05
N GLN A 360 10.18 30.49 11.04
CA GLN A 360 8.88 30.66 11.68
C GLN A 360 8.98 30.78 13.20
N ARG A 361 9.90 30.06 13.83
CA ARG A 361 10.17 30.21 15.27
C ARG A 361 10.61 31.63 15.60
N LYS A 362 11.58 32.18 14.84
CA LYS A 362 12.04 33.56 15.00
C LYS A 362 10.92 34.58 14.76
N ASN A 363 10.08 34.31 13.74
CA ASN A 363 8.93 35.15 13.42
C ASN A 363 7.93 35.19 14.59
N VAL A 364 7.53 34.06 15.13
CA VAL A 364 6.61 33.99 16.28
C VAL A 364 7.20 34.70 17.50
N GLU A 365 8.50 34.58 17.76
CA GLU A 365 9.17 35.25 18.85
C GLU A 365 9.15 36.79 18.68
N ALA A 366 9.45 37.27 17.48
CA ALA A 366 9.38 38.70 17.17
C ALA A 366 7.93 39.23 17.27
N LEU A 367 6.94 38.47 16.82
CA LEU A 367 5.53 38.84 16.92
C LEU A 367 5.01 38.91 18.38
N ARG A 368 5.52 38.03 19.27
CA ARG A 368 5.23 38.12 20.70
C ARG A 368 5.77 39.39 21.32
N VAL A 369 7.01 39.77 20.96
CA VAL A 369 7.61 41.04 21.43
C VAL A 369 6.82 42.22 20.88
N ALA A 370 6.40 42.20 19.62
CA ALA A 370 5.60 43.24 19.01
C ALA A 370 4.20 43.38 19.66
N GLU A 371 3.55 42.26 19.95
CA GLU A 371 2.25 42.26 20.69
C GLU A 371 2.42 42.93 22.06
N GLN A 372 3.42 42.50 22.84
CA GLN A 372 3.65 43.06 24.17
C GLN A 372 3.96 44.56 24.09
N ALA A 373 4.82 44.99 23.17
CA ALA A 373 5.11 46.40 22.99
C ALA A 373 3.88 47.23 22.57
N ALA A 374 2.98 46.68 21.77
CA ALA A 374 1.71 47.34 21.41
C ALA A 374 0.78 47.46 22.61
N LEU A 375 0.71 46.44 23.46
CA LEU A 375 -0.05 46.44 24.70
C LEU A 375 0.48 47.48 25.69
N ASP A 376 1.78 47.50 25.95
CA ASP A 376 2.42 48.43 26.87
C ASP A 376 2.22 49.88 26.45
N ARG A 377 2.24 50.18 25.13
CA ARG A 377 1.95 51.50 24.58
C ARG A 377 0.49 51.89 24.75
N PHE A 378 -0.44 50.96 24.51
CA PHE A 378 -1.86 51.22 24.69
C PHE A 378 -2.22 51.44 26.15
N ASP A 379 -1.68 50.66 27.07
CA ASP A 379 -1.88 50.80 28.52
C ASP A 379 -1.24 52.10 29.04
N GLY A 380 -0.14 52.55 28.45
CA GLY A 380 0.49 53.84 28.67
C GLY A 380 -0.28 55.05 28.09
N GLY A 381 -1.45 54.84 27.50
CA GLY A 381 -2.32 55.89 26.96
C GLY A 381 -1.95 56.40 25.57
N VAL A 382 -1.10 55.69 24.81
CA VAL A 382 -0.74 56.04 23.42
C VAL A 382 -1.68 55.33 22.44
N PRO A 383 -2.67 56.02 21.80
CA PRO A 383 -3.52 55.41 20.78
C PRO A 383 -2.77 55.20 19.44
N PRO A 384 -3.23 54.34 18.51
CA PRO A 384 -4.55 53.70 18.49
C PRO A 384 -4.52 52.22 18.96
N TYR A 385 -5.63 51.72 19.49
CA TYR A 385 -5.86 50.32 19.86
C TYR A 385 -5.71 49.38 18.65
N PHE A 386 -5.86 49.89 17.44
CA PHE A 386 -5.70 49.13 16.18
C PHE A 386 -4.34 48.42 16.12
N ALA A 387 -3.25 49.01 16.58
CA ALA A 387 -1.93 48.39 16.59
C ALA A 387 -1.90 47.11 17.46
N VAL A 388 -2.64 47.07 18.57
CA VAL A 388 -2.78 45.88 19.42
C VAL A 388 -3.53 44.76 18.65
N LEU A 389 -4.65 45.13 18.00
CA LEU A 389 -5.44 44.18 17.22
C LEU A 389 -4.62 43.57 16.08
N GLU A 390 -3.87 44.40 15.36
CA GLU A 390 -3.00 43.95 14.26
C GLU A 390 -1.87 43.03 14.77
N ALA A 391 -1.15 43.42 15.83
CA ALA A 391 -0.09 42.59 16.40
C ALA A 391 -0.61 41.23 16.88
N ARG A 392 -1.77 41.16 17.48
CA ARG A 392 -2.44 39.91 17.88
C ARG A 392 -2.87 39.07 16.71
N TRP A 393 -3.38 39.68 15.64
CA TRP A 393 -3.74 38.97 14.42
C TRP A 393 -2.53 38.31 13.76
N GLU A 394 -1.44 39.07 13.65
CA GLU A 394 -0.20 38.57 13.09
C GLU A 394 0.41 37.47 13.97
N LEU A 395 0.36 37.59 15.30
CA LEU A 395 0.82 36.52 16.21
C LEU A 395 -0.03 35.25 16.07
N PHE A 396 -1.34 35.36 15.94
CA PHE A 396 -2.21 34.21 15.66
C PHE A 396 -1.84 33.52 14.36
N ARG A 397 -1.73 34.29 13.27
CA ARG A 397 -1.32 33.76 11.95
C ARG A 397 0.07 33.12 11.98
N GLY A 398 1.00 33.76 12.64
CA GLY A 398 2.37 33.25 12.86
C GLY A 398 2.36 31.94 13.63
N GLY A 399 1.54 31.81 14.66
CA GLY A 399 1.35 30.57 15.43
C GLY A 399 0.80 29.41 14.58
N VAL A 400 -0.21 29.69 13.76
CA VAL A 400 -0.76 28.70 12.80
C VAL A 400 0.30 28.30 11.77
N ALA A 401 1.03 29.26 11.21
CA ALA A 401 2.10 28.99 10.25
C ALA A 401 3.23 28.15 10.87
N PHE A 402 3.57 28.41 12.13
CA PHE A 402 4.57 27.64 12.86
C PHE A 402 4.12 26.19 13.12
N ALA A 403 2.86 26.00 13.54
CA ALA A 403 2.29 24.65 13.72
C ALA A 403 2.34 23.83 12.40
N ASN A 404 2.01 24.46 11.28
CA ASN A 404 2.12 23.83 9.97
C ASN A 404 3.57 23.52 9.58
N ALA A 405 4.51 24.44 9.85
CA ALA A 405 5.93 24.21 9.58
C ALA A 405 6.49 23.04 10.40
N LEU A 406 6.09 22.88 11.65
CA LEU A 406 6.47 21.76 12.51
C LEU A 406 5.94 20.44 11.95
N ARG A 407 4.70 20.39 11.50
CA ARG A 407 4.11 19.23 10.84
C ARG A 407 4.89 18.87 9.58
N ASP A 408 5.12 19.84 8.69
CA ASP A 408 5.77 19.62 7.40
C ASP A 408 7.19 19.09 7.55
N GLN A 409 7.93 19.54 8.56
CA GLN A 409 9.26 19.05 8.88
C GLN A 409 9.22 17.56 9.27
N ARG A 410 8.29 17.15 10.12
CA ARG A 410 8.16 15.76 10.56
C ARG A 410 7.64 14.85 9.46
N VAL A 411 6.68 15.34 8.69
CA VAL A 411 6.17 14.61 7.51
C VAL A 411 7.26 14.43 6.46
N ALA A 412 8.19 15.39 6.30
CA ALA A 412 9.33 15.23 5.39
C ALA A 412 10.21 14.03 5.79
N THR A 413 10.43 13.82 7.09
CA THR A 413 11.17 12.63 7.59
C THR A 413 10.42 11.32 7.28
N VAL A 414 9.10 11.29 7.51
CA VAL A 414 8.26 10.12 7.18
C VAL A 414 8.33 9.80 5.68
N ARG A 415 8.25 10.84 4.83
CA ARG A 415 8.36 10.68 3.38
C ARG A 415 9.71 10.15 2.93
N LEU A 416 10.80 10.63 3.54
CA LEU A 416 12.13 10.11 3.24
C LEU A 416 12.24 8.64 3.60
N TYR A 417 11.75 8.24 4.79
CA TYR A 417 11.72 6.86 5.19
C TYR A 417 10.98 5.97 4.17
N ARG A 418 9.78 6.39 3.74
CA ARG A 418 9.04 5.71 2.69
C ARG A 418 9.83 5.65 1.36
N ALA A 419 10.47 6.75 0.97
CA ALA A 419 11.24 6.83 -0.26
C ALA A 419 12.47 5.91 -0.25
N LEU A 420 13.04 5.63 0.93
CA LEU A 420 14.15 4.70 1.13
C LEU A 420 13.72 3.22 1.13
N GLY A 421 12.41 2.94 1.09
CA GLY A 421 11.88 1.58 1.13
C GLY A 421 12.04 0.90 2.48
N GLY A 422 12.19 1.67 3.58
CA GLY A 422 12.51 1.13 4.89
C GLY A 422 11.32 0.65 5.71
N GLY A 423 11.60 -0.12 6.78
CA GLY A 423 10.66 -0.53 7.83
C GLY A 423 10.00 -1.90 7.70
N TRP A 424 10.25 -2.63 6.65
CA TRP A 424 9.70 -3.98 6.47
C TRP A 424 10.69 -5.09 6.82
N ASN A 425 11.97 -4.76 7.05
CA ASN A 425 13.01 -5.69 7.50
C ASN A 425 13.07 -5.82 9.03
N SER A 426 12.02 -5.49 9.78
CA SER A 426 11.92 -6.01 11.15
C SER A 426 12.03 -7.53 11.05
N PRO A 427 12.95 -8.18 11.76
CA PRO A 427 13.02 -9.61 11.74
C PRO A 427 11.63 -10.13 12.14
N GLU A 428 10.94 -10.80 11.23
CA GLU A 428 9.79 -11.62 11.59
C GLU A 428 10.27 -12.44 12.77
N LYS A 429 9.64 -12.21 13.94
CA LYS A 429 9.87 -13.06 15.10
C LYS A 429 9.69 -14.47 14.56
N PRO A 430 10.73 -15.34 14.57
CA PRO A 430 10.60 -16.66 14.01
C PRO A 430 9.33 -17.29 14.62
N PRO A 431 8.51 -18.01 13.83
CA PRO A 431 7.34 -18.66 14.37
C PRO A 431 7.80 -19.43 15.60
N THR A 432 7.16 -19.12 16.73
CA THR A 432 7.42 -19.82 18.00
C THR A 432 7.27 -21.30 17.65
N GLU A 433 8.37 -22.05 17.65
CA GLU A 433 8.31 -23.51 17.53
C GLU A 433 7.35 -23.98 18.63
N GLU A 434 6.18 -24.45 18.23
CA GLU A 434 5.34 -25.25 19.14
C GLU A 434 6.23 -26.37 19.63
N PRO A 435 6.35 -26.54 20.97
CA PRO A 435 7.16 -27.64 21.51
C PRO A 435 6.60 -28.94 20.93
N ALA A 436 7.47 -29.67 20.22
CA ALA A 436 7.15 -30.97 19.65
C ALA A 436 6.44 -31.81 20.70
N ALA A 437 5.22 -32.27 20.39
CA ALA A 437 4.44 -33.16 21.25
C ALA A 437 5.30 -34.37 21.60
N ALA A 438 5.45 -34.60 22.91
CA ALA A 438 6.19 -35.76 23.45
C ALA A 438 5.61 -37.07 22.87
N PRO A 439 6.45 -38.05 22.50
CA PRO A 439 5.97 -39.31 21.97
C PRO A 439 5.17 -40.05 23.06
N ALA A 440 3.98 -40.52 22.63
CA ALA A 440 3.12 -41.32 23.50
C ALA A 440 3.86 -42.58 23.99
N PRO A 441 3.66 -43.00 25.24
CA PRO A 441 4.29 -44.22 25.75
C PRO A 441 3.73 -45.45 25.03
N THR A 442 4.62 -46.23 24.45
CA THR A 442 4.30 -47.56 23.93
C THR A 442 3.99 -48.52 25.09
N ASN A 443 2.78 -49.06 25.05
CA ASN A 443 2.43 -50.32 25.75
C ASN A 443 2.52 -51.50 24.81
#